data_2a1407051ab1b3522b93b2256f832e48
#
_entry.id   2a1407051ab1b3522b93b2256f832e48
#
_cell.length_a   1.000
_cell.length_b   1.000
_cell.length_c   1.000
_cell.angle_alpha   90.00
_cell.angle_beta   90.00
_cell.angle_gamma   90.00
#
_symmetry.space_group_name_H-M   'P 1'
#
loop_
_entity.id
_entity.type
_entity.pdbx_description
1 polymer ?
#
loop_
_entity_poly.entity_id
_entity_poly.type
_entity_poly.pdbx_seq_one_letter_code
_entity_poly.pdbx_strand_id
1 'polypeptide(L)'
;MADKIATREAYGNALAEFGDKYDFVVLDADLAAATKTGTFKKKFPERFFDCGIAEGNMMTVAAGIATTGKVVFASTFAMFAAGRAFEQIRNSIGYPHLNVKIGATHAGITVGEDGATHQCHEDLA
;
A
#
# COMPACT_ATOMS: atom_id res chain seq x y z
N MET A 1 -26.64 -6.00 -13.14
CA MET A 1 -25.92 -6.30 -11.87
C MET A 1 -24.52 -5.70 -12.03
N ALA A 2 -24.02 -5.00 -11.03
CA ALA A 2 -22.65 -4.53 -11.09
C ALA A 2 -21.69 -5.73 -11.09
N ASP A 3 -20.68 -5.72 -11.96
CA ASP A 3 -19.68 -6.78 -12.03
C ASP A 3 -18.93 -6.85 -10.70
N LYS A 4 -18.76 -8.07 -10.18
CA LYS A 4 -17.95 -8.28 -8.98
C LYS A 4 -16.48 -8.16 -9.34
N ILE A 5 -15.76 -7.27 -8.67
CA ILE A 5 -14.32 -7.06 -8.85
C ILE A 5 -13.60 -7.29 -7.51
N ALA A 6 -12.41 -7.88 -7.54
CA ALA A 6 -11.59 -8.02 -6.35
C ALA A 6 -11.17 -6.63 -5.82
N THR A 7 -11.15 -6.45 -4.51
CA THR A 7 -10.82 -5.14 -3.89
C THR A 7 -9.45 -4.62 -4.32
N ARG A 8 -8.45 -5.49 -4.45
CA ARG A 8 -7.12 -5.13 -4.96
C ARG A 8 -7.13 -4.63 -6.41
N GLU A 9 -7.99 -5.23 -7.27
CA GLU A 9 -8.14 -4.77 -8.65
C GLU A 9 -8.78 -3.38 -8.68
N ALA A 10 -9.84 -3.17 -7.88
CA ALA A 10 -10.49 -1.87 -7.76
C ALA A 10 -9.51 -0.80 -7.26
N TYR A 11 -8.66 -1.15 -6.27
CA TYR A 11 -7.63 -0.28 -5.73
C TYR A 11 -6.60 0.13 -6.79
N GLY A 12 -5.99 -0.85 -7.49
CA GLY A 12 -5.01 -0.57 -8.53
C GLY A 12 -5.57 0.25 -9.69
N ASN A 13 -6.81 -0.03 -10.11
CA ASN A 13 -7.51 0.72 -11.15
C ASN A 13 -7.79 2.16 -10.70
N ALA A 14 -8.24 2.35 -9.45
CA ALA A 14 -8.49 3.67 -8.89
C ALA A 14 -7.22 4.52 -8.82
N LEU A 15 -6.09 3.95 -8.36
CA LEU A 15 -4.81 4.65 -8.37
C LEU A 15 -4.45 5.14 -9.78
N ALA A 16 -4.58 4.28 -10.79
CA ALA A 16 -4.25 4.63 -12.17
C ALA A 16 -5.23 5.67 -12.77
N GLU A 17 -6.52 5.62 -12.41
CA GLU A 17 -7.52 6.59 -12.85
C GLU A 17 -7.30 7.95 -12.19
N PHE A 18 -7.16 7.96 -10.86
CA PHE A 18 -7.04 9.22 -10.12
C PHE A 18 -5.66 9.87 -10.25
N GLY A 19 -4.63 9.12 -10.66
CA GLY A 19 -3.32 9.66 -10.98
C GLY A 19 -3.31 10.72 -12.09
N ASP A 20 -4.31 10.72 -12.98
CA ASP A 20 -4.49 11.80 -13.97
C ASP A 20 -5.01 13.10 -13.35
N LYS A 21 -5.72 12.99 -12.24
CA LYS A 21 -6.45 14.11 -11.62
C LYS A 21 -5.71 14.70 -10.43
N TYR A 22 -4.89 13.90 -9.76
CA TYR A 22 -4.26 14.26 -8.49
C TYR A 22 -2.77 13.94 -8.50
N ASP A 23 -1.99 14.81 -7.86
CA ASP A 23 -0.56 14.64 -7.68
C ASP A 23 -0.27 13.86 -6.38
N PHE A 24 -0.04 12.57 -6.53
CA PHE A 24 0.39 11.69 -5.43
C PHE A 24 1.43 10.69 -5.93
N VAL A 25 2.14 10.08 -5.01
CA VAL A 25 3.10 9.00 -5.29
C VAL A 25 2.64 7.68 -4.69
N VAL A 26 3.08 6.58 -5.28
CA VAL A 26 2.77 5.23 -4.84
C VAL A 26 4.05 4.49 -4.52
N LEU A 27 4.13 3.90 -3.33
CA LEU A 27 5.20 3.01 -2.90
C LEU A 27 4.67 1.58 -2.77
N ASP A 28 5.51 0.62 -3.07
CA ASP A 28 5.20 -0.80 -2.92
C ASP A 28 6.43 -1.56 -2.38
N ALA A 29 6.21 -2.67 -1.70
CA ALA A 29 7.25 -3.50 -1.12
C ALA A 29 7.44 -4.80 -1.92
N ASP A 30 7.76 -4.67 -3.22
CA ASP A 30 7.99 -5.76 -4.17
C ASP A 30 6.77 -6.68 -4.40
N LEU A 31 5.58 -6.15 -4.21
CA LEU A 31 4.31 -6.87 -4.36
C LEU A 31 3.37 -6.25 -5.42
N ALA A 32 3.89 -5.39 -6.30
CA ALA A 32 3.08 -4.59 -7.22
C ALA A 32 2.16 -5.40 -8.14
N ALA A 33 2.52 -6.63 -8.48
CA ALA A 33 1.67 -7.55 -9.23
C ALA A 33 0.48 -8.06 -8.42
N ALA A 34 0.69 -8.35 -7.14
CA ALA A 34 -0.33 -8.87 -6.22
C ALA A 34 -1.24 -7.76 -5.67
N THR A 35 -0.68 -6.63 -5.26
CA THR A 35 -1.41 -5.45 -4.75
C THR A 35 -2.12 -4.66 -5.86
N LYS A 36 -1.77 -4.92 -7.12
CA LYS A 36 -2.24 -4.23 -8.34
C LYS A 36 -1.76 -2.78 -8.49
N THR A 37 -0.83 -2.33 -7.65
CA THR A 37 -0.17 -1.04 -7.83
C THR A 37 0.65 -0.97 -9.12
N GLY A 38 1.00 -2.13 -9.69
CA GLY A 38 1.62 -2.24 -11.01
C GLY A 38 0.82 -1.59 -12.14
N THR A 39 -0.50 -1.41 -11.99
CA THR A 39 -1.33 -0.68 -12.93
C THR A 39 -0.97 0.82 -12.93
N PHE A 40 -0.77 1.39 -11.75
CA PHE A 40 -0.28 2.76 -11.59
C PHE A 40 1.16 2.91 -12.12
N LYS A 41 2.06 1.97 -11.75
CA LYS A 41 3.46 1.95 -12.22
C LYS A 41 3.57 2.02 -13.74
N LYS A 42 2.72 1.29 -14.48
CA LYS A 42 2.72 1.30 -15.95
C LYS A 42 2.37 2.66 -16.54
N LYS A 43 1.51 3.42 -15.87
CA LYS A 43 1.00 4.70 -16.35
C LYS A 43 1.85 5.89 -15.87
N PHE A 44 2.39 5.81 -14.65
CA PHE A 44 3.13 6.87 -13.98
C PHE A 44 4.42 6.33 -13.33
N PRO A 45 5.37 5.81 -14.14
CA PRO A 45 6.58 5.18 -13.60
C PRO A 45 7.44 6.14 -12.76
N GLU A 46 7.39 7.44 -13.05
CA GLU A 46 8.14 8.49 -12.32
C GLU A 46 7.54 8.83 -10.94
N ARG A 47 6.33 8.35 -10.67
CA ARG A 47 5.63 8.55 -9.38
C ARG A 47 5.43 7.23 -8.62
N PHE A 48 6.09 6.16 -9.08
CA PHE A 48 6.05 4.85 -8.45
C PHE A 48 7.44 4.46 -7.93
N PHE A 49 7.51 4.00 -6.69
CA PHE A 49 8.75 3.59 -6.05
C PHE A 49 8.60 2.19 -5.44
N ASP A 50 9.42 1.26 -5.91
CA ASP A 50 9.54 -0.05 -5.30
C ASP A 50 10.64 -0.01 -4.23
N CYS A 51 10.26 -0.28 -3.00
CA CYS A 51 11.17 -0.23 -1.85
C CYS A 51 11.80 -1.59 -1.54
N GLY A 52 11.54 -2.61 -2.37
CA GLY A 52 11.93 -3.98 -2.10
C GLY A 52 11.16 -4.60 -0.92
N ILE A 53 11.55 -5.80 -0.50
CA ILE A 53 10.93 -6.51 0.63
C ILE A 53 11.41 -5.86 1.95
N ALA A 54 10.96 -4.63 2.21
CA ALA A 54 11.40 -3.80 3.33
C ALA A 54 10.29 -2.85 3.80
N GLU A 55 9.19 -3.40 4.32
CA GLU A 55 7.97 -2.67 4.63
C GLU A 55 8.18 -1.58 5.68
N GLY A 56 8.99 -1.83 6.71
CA GLY A 56 9.35 -0.81 7.70
C GLY A 56 10.07 0.38 7.05
N ASN A 57 11.05 0.10 6.17
CA ASN A 57 11.72 1.14 5.40
C ASN A 57 10.75 1.88 4.47
N MET A 58 9.88 1.16 3.77
CA MET A 58 8.86 1.76 2.90
C MET A 58 7.99 2.75 3.67
N MET A 59 7.53 2.40 4.88
CA MET A 59 6.70 3.30 5.69
C MET A 59 7.44 4.54 6.16
N THR A 60 8.73 4.43 6.50
CA THR A 60 9.54 5.61 6.85
C THR A 60 9.86 6.49 5.65
N VAL A 61 10.10 5.90 4.48
CA VAL A 61 10.25 6.64 3.21
C VAL A 61 8.95 7.38 2.87
N ALA A 62 7.79 6.71 2.98
CA ALA A 62 6.49 7.31 2.77
C ALA A 62 6.24 8.49 3.72
N ALA A 63 6.60 8.34 4.99
CA ALA A 63 6.54 9.41 5.98
C ALA A 63 7.42 10.61 5.58
N GLY A 64 8.68 10.34 5.18
CA GLY A 64 9.60 11.39 4.72
C GLY A 64 9.06 12.16 3.50
N ILE A 65 8.52 11.47 2.51
CA ILE A 65 7.90 12.11 1.34
C ILE A 65 6.69 12.95 1.78
N ALA A 66 5.85 12.43 2.67
CA ALA A 66 4.66 13.15 3.15
C ALA A 66 5.01 14.47 3.87
N THR A 67 6.19 14.59 4.51
CA THR A 67 6.64 15.85 5.11
C THR A 67 6.85 16.98 4.08
N THR A 68 7.00 16.64 2.81
CA THR A 68 7.09 17.63 1.72
C THR A 68 5.74 18.15 1.25
N GLY A 69 4.64 17.70 1.86
CA GLY A 69 3.27 18.05 1.47
C GLY A 69 2.66 17.13 0.40
N LYS A 70 3.39 16.14 -0.09
CA LYS A 70 2.88 15.14 -1.04
C LYS A 70 1.93 14.15 -0.37
N VAL A 71 0.89 13.76 -1.07
CA VAL A 71 0.05 12.62 -0.71
C VAL A 71 0.77 11.34 -1.13
N VAL A 72 0.86 10.37 -0.22
CA VAL A 72 1.58 9.12 -0.47
C VAL A 72 0.65 7.93 -0.23
N PHE A 73 0.64 6.98 -1.18
CA PHE A 73 0.05 5.66 -1.01
C PHE A 73 1.18 4.64 -0.83
N ALA A 74 1.18 3.90 0.27
CA ALA A 74 2.13 2.84 0.57
C ALA A 74 1.39 1.50 0.60
N SER A 75 1.82 0.53 -0.20
CA SER A 75 1.10 -0.70 -0.45
C SER A 75 1.95 -1.94 -0.20
N THR A 76 1.35 -2.88 0.51
CA THR A 76 1.88 -4.23 0.78
C THR A 76 0.72 -5.12 1.23
N PHE A 77 0.99 -6.33 1.68
CA PHE A 77 -0.03 -7.16 2.33
C PHE A 77 -0.33 -6.68 3.76
N ALA A 78 -1.58 -6.90 4.19
CA ALA A 78 -2.02 -6.48 5.52
C ALA A 78 -1.16 -7.08 6.64
N MET A 79 -0.78 -8.35 6.55
CA MET A 79 0.09 -9.00 7.52
C MET A 79 1.46 -8.30 7.65
N PHE A 80 1.99 -7.81 6.55
CA PHE A 80 3.30 -7.15 6.56
C PHE A 80 3.20 -5.68 6.99
N ALA A 81 2.10 -5.00 6.67
CA ALA A 81 1.84 -3.66 7.19
C ALA A 81 1.58 -3.67 8.70
N ALA A 82 0.61 -4.47 9.16
CA ALA A 82 0.21 -4.54 10.56
C ALA A 82 1.25 -5.23 11.45
N GLY A 83 1.96 -6.24 10.94
CA GLY A 83 2.98 -6.96 11.70
C GLY A 83 4.37 -6.31 11.58
N ARG A 84 4.95 -6.38 10.38
CA ARG A 84 6.36 -6.03 10.16
C ARG A 84 6.65 -4.54 10.28
N ALA A 85 5.73 -3.68 9.83
CA ALA A 85 5.91 -2.23 9.81
C ALA A 85 5.10 -1.47 10.86
N PHE A 86 4.54 -2.17 11.85
CA PHE A 86 3.64 -1.57 12.84
C PHE A 86 4.24 -0.37 13.56
N GLU A 87 5.48 -0.49 14.05
CA GLU A 87 6.17 0.58 14.78
C GLU A 87 6.37 1.81 13.90
N GLN A 88 6.80 1.63 12.66
CA GLN A 88 7.02 2.73 11.73
C GLN A 88 5.72 3.43 11.34
N ILE A 89 4.64 2.69 11.17
CA ILE A 89 3.31 3.28 10.94
C ILE A 89 2.91 4.13 12.14
N ARG A 90 3.06 3.59 13.35
CA ARG A 90 2.68 4.28 14.59
C ARG A 90 3.48 5.56 14.80
N ASN A 91 4.82 5.48 14.76
CA ASN A 91 5.70 6.55 15.19
C ASN A 91 6.11 7.50 14.06
N SER A 92 6.24 6.99 12.82
CA SER A 92 6.67 7.82 11.70
C SER A 92 5.51 8.43 10.92
N ILE A 93 4.31 7.84 10.96
CA ILE A 93 3.14 8.31 10.23
C ILE A 93 2.04 8.81 11.18
N GLY A 94 1.60 7.96 12.10
CA GLY A 94 0.46 8.23 12.96
C GLY A 94 0.75 9.34 13.97
N TYR A 95 1.84 9.26 14.71
CA TYR A 95 2.20 10.23 15.74
C TYR A 95 2.36 11.67 15.19
N PRO A 96 3.08 11.90 14.08
CA PRO A 96 3.18 13.23 13.47
C PRO A 96 1.99 13.61 12.56
N HIS A 97 0.95 12.78 12.46
CA HIS A 97 -0.26 13.02 11.65
C HIS A 97 0.04 13.25 10.15
N LEU A 98 0.93 12.48 9.56
CA LEU A 98 1.31 12.63 8.15
C LEU A 98 0.28 12.05 7.18
N ASN A 99 0.17 12.67 6.01
CA ASN A 99 -0.79 12.28 4.98
C ASN A 99 -0.30 11.09 4.14
N VAL A 100 -0.16 9.94 4.78
CA VAL A 100 0.15 8.66 4.13
C VAL A 100 -1.10 7.78 4.14
N LYS A 101 -1.45 7.23 2.99
CA LYS A 101 -2.53 6.25 2.82
C LYS A 101 -1.91 4.86 2.74
N ILE A 102 -2.25 3.98 3.66
CA ILE A 102 -1.75 2.60 3.67
C ILE A 102 -2.76 1.72 2.93
N GLY A 103 -2.41 1.33 1.72
CA GLY A 103 -3.21 0.45 0.87
C GLY A 103 -2.85 -1.02 1.09
N ALA A 104 -3.18 -1.55 2.28
CA ALA A 104 -2.91 -2.94 2.63
C ALA A 104 -3.94 -3.88 1.98
N THR A 105 -3.45 -4.89 1.27
CA THR A 105 -4.28 -5.91 0.62
C THR A 105 -4.18 -7.25 1.34
N HIS A 106 -4.98 -8.24 0.92
CA HIS A 106 -4.92 -9.61 1.45
C HIS A 106 -5.20 -9.74 2.96
N ALA A 107 -6.03 -8.85 3.52
CA ALA A 107 -6.51 -8.98 4.89
C ALA A 107 -7.49 -10.16 5.03
N GLY A 108 -7.68 -10.64 6.25
CA GLY A 108 -8.60 -11.73 6.59
C GLY A 108 -7.98 -13.11 6.38
N ILE A 109 -8.85 -14.11 6.31
CA ILE A 109 -8.49 -15.54 6.29
C ILE A 109 -8.62 -16.19 4.91
N THR A 110 -8.97 -15.43 3.88
CA THR A 110 -9.22 -15.94 2.53
C THR A 110 -8.04 -15.71 1.57
N VAL A 111 -6.84 -15.57 2.11
CA VAL A 111 -5.60 -15.56 1.31
C VAL A 111 -5.42 -16.93 0.69
N GLY A 112 -5.34 -17.03 -0.63
CA GLY A 112 -5.36 -18.28 -1.37
C GLY A 112 -4.20 -19.23 -0.99
N GLU A 113 -3.38 -19.57 -1.96
CA GLU A 113 -2.31 -20.57 -1.83
C GLU A 113 -1.16 -20.21 -0.87
N ASP A 114 -0.97 -18.94 -0.56
CA ASP A 114 0.01 -18.49 0.44
C ASP A 114 -0.33 -18.96 1.86
N GLY A 115 -1.60 -19.19 2.14
CA GLY A 115 -2.07 -19.82 3.35
C GLY A 115 -1.87 -19.02 4.65
N ALA A 116 -1.76 -19.75 5.76
CA ALA A 116 -1.78 -19.19 7.11
C ALA A 116 -0.67 -18.16 7.41
N THR A 117 0.46 -18.23 6.74
CA THR A 117 1.58 -17.29 6.95
C THR A 117 1.30 -15.89 6.42
N HIS A 118 0.28 -15.74 5.56
CA HIS A 118 -0.11 -14.49 4.91
C HIS A 118 -1.50 -14.01 5.31
N GLN A 119 -2.25 -14.82 6.05
CA GLN A 119 -3.53 -14.40 6.64
C GLN A 119 -3.30 -13.32 7.69
N CYS A 120 -4.21 -12.35 7.75
CA CYS A 120 -4.13 -11.24 8.69
C CYS A 120 -5.51 -10.86 9.22
N HIS A 121 -5.64 -10.83 10.52
CA HIS A 121 -6.80 -10.28 11.24
C HIS A 121 -6.34 -9.32 12.35
N GLU A 122 -5.02 -9.23 12.55
CA GLU A 122 -4.37 -8.32 13.49
C GLU A 122 -4.46 -6.87 13.06
N ASP A 123 -4.73 -6.63 11.78
CA ASP A 123 -4.96 -5.30 11.21
C ASP A 123 -6.23 -4.61 11.76
N LEU A 124 -7.13 -5.37 12.37
CA LEU A 124 -8.32 -4.83 13.03
C LEU A 124 -8.03 -4.27 14.43
N ALA A 125 -6.94 -4.68 15.07
CA ALA A 125 -6.56 -4.24 16.40
C ALA A 125 -5.72 -2.95 16.35
#